data_ee8494403900eb91420e80ffb215fa86
#
_entry.id   ee8494403900eb91420e80ffb215fa86
#
_cell.length_a   1.000
_cell.length_b   1.000
_cell.length_c   1.000
_cell.angle_alpha   90.00
_cell.angle_beta   90.00
_cell.angle_gamma   90.00
#
_symmetry.space_group_name_H-M   'P 1'
#
loop_
_entity.id
_entity.type
_entity.pdbx_description
1 polymer ?
#
loop_
_entity_poly.entity_id
_entity_poly.type
_entity_poly.pdbx_seq_one_letter_code
_entity_poly.pdbx_strand_id
1 'polypeptide(L)'
;MQETLKLDLDNRSALDKISTDWNFDNHVDSEKVAFDLIKCMQQNYGIGLAANQVGIAERVFVMGADDVIGFPKPFALFNPKIVATSDEFVLDKEGCLSFPGLYLSIKRPSWVAVEYQDYNGAVHGYRAEGYAAKCVQHEIDHLNGICFVDIVSKTKLQLAKQKLRKQKKYDRT
;
A
#
# COMPACT_ATOMS: atom_id res chain seq x y z
N MET A 1 23.95 -11.16 -10.12
CA MET A 1 23.08 -9.96 -10.27
C MET A 1 21.85 -10.20 -9.42
N GLN A 2 21.57 -9.39 -8.42
CA GLN A 2 20.37 -9.52 -7.61
C GLN A 2 19.16 -9.04 -8.43
N GLU A 3 18.16 -9.88 -8.53
CA GLU A 3 16.93 -9.55 -9.23
C GLU A 3 16.18 -8.46 -8.43
N THR A 4 15.94 -7.32 -9.05
CA THR A 4 15.22 -6.20 -8.43
C THR A 4 13.74 -6.55 -8.38
N LEU A 5 13.08 -6.35 -7.23
CA LEU A 5 11.63 -6.51 -7.11
C LEU A 5 10.90 -5.65 -8.15
N LYS A 6 9.86 -6.21 -8.78
CA LYS A 6 9.03 -5.53 -9.77
C LYS A 6 7.57 -5.66 -9.39
N LEU A 7 6.80 -4.62 -9.70
CA LEU A 7 5.34 -4.68 -9.58
C LEU A 7 4.79 -5.81 -10.45
N ASP A 8 3.97 -6.66 -9.85
CA ASP A 8 3.24 -7.72 -10.55
C ASP A 8 1.85 -7.18 -10.96
N LEU A 9 1.81 -6.47 -12.09
CA LEU A 9 0.59 -5.81 -12.59
C LEU A 9 -0.45 -6.80 -13.15
N ASP A 10 -0.03 -8.00 -13.49
CA ASP A 10 -0.87 -9.01 -14.14
C ASP A 10 -1.45 -10.03 -13.14
N ASN A 11 -0.95 -10.06 -11.91
CA ASN A 11 -1.32 -11.06 -10.91
C ASN A 11 -2.35 -10.51 -9.90
N ARG A 12 -3.54 -10.18 -10.39
CA ARG A 12 -4.65 -9.77 -9.50
C ARG A 12 -4.92 -10.82 -8.41
N SER A 13 -4.74 -12.10 -8.71
CA SER A 13 -5.02 -13.19 -7.77
C SER A 13 -4.09 -13.17 -6.54
N ALA A 14 -2.91 -12.59 -6.62
CA ALA A 14 -2.04 -12.39 -5.47
C ALA A 14 -2.58 -11.30 -4.53
N LEU A 15 -3.17 -10.24 -5.11
CA LEU A 15 -3.76 -9.13 -4.35
C LEU A 15 -5.09 -9.49 -3.67
N ASP A 16 -5.76 -10.54 -4.13
CA ASP A 16 -7.04 -10.99 -3.56
C ASP A 16 -6.85 -11.98 -2.39
N LYS A 17 -5.58 -12.31 -2.05
CA LYS A 17 -5.26 -13.22 -0.94
C LYS A 17 -4.87 -12.45 0.32
N ILE A 18 -5.28 -12.98 1.47
CA ILE A 18 -4.81 -12.47 2.77
C ILE A 18 -3.36 -12.90 2.94
N SER A 19 -2.48 -11.93 3.19
CA SER A 19 -1.07 -12.17 3.49
C SER A 19 -0.90 -12.84 4.85
N THR A 20 0.06 -13.78 4.93
CA THR A 20 0.43 -14.46 6.17
C THR A 20 1.35 -13.59 7.02
N ASP A 21 1.38 -13.79 8.33
CA ASP A 21 2.30 -13.06 9.19
C ASP A 21 3.75 -13.31 8.78
N TRP A 22 4.57 -12.27 8.83
CA TRP A 22 6.00 -12.35 8.64
C TRP A 22 6.62 -13.11 9.82
N ASN A 23 7.38 -14.16 9.53
CA ASN A 23 8.11 -14.91 10.54
C ASN A 23 9.60 -14.55 10.50
N PHE A 24 10.07 -13.87 11.53
CA PHE A 24 11.46 -13.42 11.64
C PHE A 24 12.46 -14.60 11.83
N ASP A 25 11.99 -15.78 12.21
CA ASP A 25 12.82 -16.99 12.38
C ASP A 25 13.09 -17.72 11.05
N ASN A 26 12.40 -17.37 9.97
CA ASN A 26 12.43 -18.07 8.67
C ASN A 26 13.54 -17.61 7.71
N HIS A 27 14.71 -17.26 8.19
CA HIS A 27 15.93 -17.09 7.37
C HIS A 27 15.93 -16.03 6.27
N VAL A 28 14.83 -15.33 6.07
CA VAL A 28 14.78 -14.23 5.10
C VAL A 28 15.29 -12.99 5.79
N ASP A 29 16.25 -12.34 5.17
CA ASP A 29 16.80 -11.06 5.64
C ASP A 29 15.74 -9.97 5.58
N SER A 30 15.12 -9.68 6.73
CA SER A 30 14.04 -8.70 6.87
C SER A 30 14.49 -7.29 6.46
N GLU A 31 15.73 -6.92 6.78
CA GLU A 31 16.31 -5.63 6.41
C GLU A 31 16.45 -5.52 4.89
N LYS A 32 16.92 -6.62 4.26
CA LYS A 32 17.02 -6.67 2.81
C LYS A 32 15.66 -6.57 2.12
N VAL A 33 14.64 -7.27 2.62
CA VAL A 33 13.29 -7.20 2.08
C VAL A 33 12.72 -5.79 2.22
N ALA A 34 12.89 -5.15 3.39
CA ALA A 34 12.49 -3.76 3.60
C ALA A 34 13.17 -2.82 2.60
N PHE A 35 14.48 -2.96 2.41
CA PHE A 35 15.25 -2.16 1.45
C PHE A 35 14.78 -2.36 0.00
N ASP A 36 14.59 -3.61 -0.43
CA ASP A 36 14.16 -3.94 -1.80
C ASP A 36 12.74 -3.44 -2.08
N LEU A 37 11.82 -3.51 -1.11
CA LEU A 37 10.47 -2.93 -1.21
C LEU A 37 10.51 -1.41 -1.30
N ILE A 38 11.30 -0.74 -0.46
CA ILE A 38 11.47 0.72 -0.50
C ILE A 38 12.01 1.15 -1.86
N LYS A 39 13.02 0.45 -2.36
CA LYS A 39 13.61 0.73 -3.67
C LYS A 39 12.58 0.55 -4.80
N CYS A 40 11.80 -0.54 -4.77
CA CYS A 40 10.74 -0.78 -5.74
C CYS A 40 9.67 0.31 -5.70
N MET A 41 9.23 0.70 -4.49
CA MET A 41 8.27 1.79 -4.28
C MET A 41 8.77 3.10 -4.91
N GLN A 42 10.01 3.50 -4.58
CA GLN A 42 10.61 4.74 -5.07
C GLN A 42 10.80 4.75 -6.58
N GLN A 43 11.22 3.64 -7.20
CA GLN A 43 11.37 3.50 -8.65
C GLN A 43 10.04 3.66 -9.39
N ASN A 44 8.92 3.39 -8.73
CA ASN A 44 7.58 3.55 -9.28
C ASN A 44 6.87 4.83 -8.80
N TYR A 45 7.60 5.76 -8.18
CA TYR A 45 7.05 7.02 -7.65
C TYR A 45 5.90 6.81 -6.65
N GLY A 46 5.95 5.69 -5.90
CA GLY A 46 4.97 5.36 -4.88
C GLY A 46 5.27 6.04 -3.55
N ILE A 47 4.25 6.15 -2.73
CA ILE A 47 4.30 6.63 -1.34
C ILE A 47 4.07 5.53 -0.33
N GLY A 48 3.52 4.40 -0.78
CA GLY A 48 3.36 3.15 -0.08
C GLY A 48 3.48 1.99 -1.06
N LEU A 49 3.83 0.81 -0.56
CA LEU A 49 3.88 -0.43 -1.33
C LEU A 49 3.73 -1.62 -0.40
N ALA A 50 2.71 -2.43 -0.61
CA ALA A 50 2.53 -3.70 0.07
C ALA A 50 3.30 -4.82 -0.62
N ALA A 51 3.80 -5.76 0.15
CA ALA A 51 4.67 -6.84 -0.33
C ALA A 51 3.97 -7.77 -1.33
N ASN A 52 2.66 -7.99 -1.20
CA ASN A 52 1.90 -8.81 -2.15
C ASN A 52 1.76 -8.18 -3.54
N GLN A 53 2.01 -6.87 -3.70
CA GLN A 53 2.08 -6.20 -5.01
C GLN A 53 3.33 -6.59 -5.81
N VAL A 54 4.31 -7.20 -5.18
CA VAL A 54 5.54 -7.71 -5.81
C VAL A 54 5.70 -9.22 -5.65
N GLY A 55 4.63 -9.93 -5.28
CA GLY A 55 4.59 -11.40 -5.19
C GLY A 55 5.05 -11.98 -3.85
N ILE A 56 5.33 -11.17 -2.84
CA ILE A 56 5.66 -11.60 -1.48
C ILE A 56 4.35 -11.72 -0.68
N ALA A 57 4.03 -12.93 -0.20
CA ALA A 57 2.73 -13.24 0.41
C ALA A 57 2.66 -12.97 1.92
N GLU A 58 3.67 -12.34 2.49
CA GLU A 58 3.76 -12.02 3.91
C GLU A 58 3.33 -10.58 4.20
N ARG A 59 2.96 -10.35 5.47
CA ARG A 59 2.46 -9.07 5.98
C ARG A 59 3.59 -8.07 6.19
N VAL A 60 3.95 -7.42 5.10
CA VAL A 60 4.92 -6.30 5.11
C VAL A 60 4.41 -5.23 4.15
N PHE A 61 4.52 -3.98 4.52
CA PHE A 61 4.44 -2.87 3.60
C PHE A 61 5.46 -1.78 3.95
N VAL A 62 5.75 -0.92 3.01
CA VAL A 62 6.66 0.21 3.18
C VAL A 62 5.96 1.54 2.94
N MET A 63 6.41 2.55 3.67
CA MET A 63 6.00 3.94 3.52
C MET A 63 7.18 4.78 3.03
N GLY A 64 6.92 5.72 2.13
CA GLY A 64 7.90 6.69 1.68
C GLY A 64 8.20 7.77 2.73
N ALA A 65 9.24 8.54 2.47
CA ALA A 65 9.54 9.76 3.21
C ALA A 65 8.99 10.96 2.46
N ASP A 66 8.18 11.75 3.12
CA ASP A 66 7.61 12.97 2.58
C ASP A 66 7.16 13.85 3.77
N ASP A 67 7.23 15.16 3.63
CA ASP A 67 6.72 16.12 4.62
C ASP A 67 5.20 15.92 4.84
N VAL A 68 4.48 15.46 3.81
CA VAL A 68 3.04 15.16 3.89
C VAL A 68 2.75 13.90 4.71
N ILE A 69 3.66 12.92 4.67
CA ILE A 69 3.56 11.67 5.44
C ILE A 69 4.11 11.88 6.87
N GLY A 70 4.95 12.90 7.06
CA GLY A 70 5.52 13.25 8.35
C GLY A 70 6.71 12.37 8.79
N PHE A 71 7.34 11.64 7.84
CA PHE A 71 8.52 10.82 8.11
C PHE A 71 9.74 11.32 7.35
N PRO A 72 10.89 11.47 8.04
CA PRO A 72 12.13 11.93 7.41
C PRO A 72 12.82 10.89 6.53
N LYS A 73 12.45 9.61 6.69
CA LYS A 73 13.04 8.48 5.94
C LYS A 73 11.97 7.43 5.65
N PRO A 74 12.07 6.72 4.52
CA PRO A 74 11.24 5.55 4.26
C PRO A 74 11.42 4.49 5.35
N PHE A 75 10.37 3.77 5.66
CA PHE A 75 10.40 2.71 6.66
C PHE A 75 9.47 1.56 6.29
N ALA A 76 9.73 0.39 6.87
CA ALA A 76 8.94 -0.80 6.68
C ALA A 76 8.15 -1.14 7.93
N LEU A 77 6.93 -1.65 7.72
CA LEU A 77 6.05 -2.13 8.78
C LEU A 77 5.77 -3.61 8.55
N PHE A 78 6.32 -4.45 9.44
CA PHE A 78 6.09 -5.88 9.46
C PHE A 78 4.94 -6.20 10.40
N ASN A 79 4.10 -7.16 10.02
CA ASN A 79 2.94 -7.60 10.81
C ASN A 79 2.03 -6.46 11.30
N PRO A 80 1.73 -5.46 10.44
CA PRO A 80 0.97 -4.29 10.86
C PRO A 80 -0.48 -4.65 11.22
N LYS A 81 -0.98 -4.02 12.29
CA LYS A 81 -2.37 -4.14 12.76
C LYS A 81 -2.91 -2.76 13.10
N ILE A 82 -4.08 -2.40 12.57
CA ILE A 82 -4.82 -1.22 13.04
C ILE A 82 -5.41 -1.58 14.40
N VAL A 83 -5.04 -0.81 15.43
CA VAL A 83 -5.50 -1.01 16.82
C VAL A 83 -6.53 0.02 17.25
N ALA A 84 -6.63 1.16 16.56
CA ALA A 84 -7.67 2.16 16.75
C ALA A 84 -7.87 3.01 15.50
N THR A 85 -9.07 3.57 15.35
CA THR A 85 -9.44 4.44 14.22
C THR A 85 -10.25 5.63 14.71
N SER A 86 -10.33 6.67 13.89
CA SER A 86 -11.26 7.78 14.05
C SER A 86 -12.70 7.36 13.76
N ASP A 87 -13.65 7.94 14.49
CA ASP A 87 -15.08 7.94 14.13
C ASP A 87 -15.38 8.93 13.00
N GLU A 88 -14.51 9.89 12.78
CA GLU A 88 -14.59 10.84 11.68
C GLU A 88 -14.02 10.23 10.40
N PHE A 89 -14.75 10.39 9.29
CA PHE A 89 -14.36 9.90 7.97
C PHE A 89 -14.11 11.04 7.00
N VAL A 90 -13.06 10.88 6.20
CA VAL A 90 -12.71 11.79 5.11
C VAL A 90 -12.86 11.08 3.77
N LEU A 91 -13.47 11.77 2.79
CA LEU A 91 -13.57 11.32 1.40
C LEU A 91 -12.42 11.95 0.60
N ASP A 92 -11.49 11.16 0.13
CA ASP A 92 -10.36 11.64 -0.65
C ASP A 92 -10.01 10.71 -1.83
N LYS A 93 -9.21 11.20 -2.77
CA LYS A 93 -8.74 10.43 -3.92
C LYS A 93 -7.61 9.49 -3.51
N GLU A 94 -7.71 8.25 -3.99
CA GLU A 94 -6.66 7.24 -3.91
C GLU A 94 -6.28 6.75 -5.30
N GLY A 95 -4.99 6.50 -5.50
CA GLY A 95 -4.43 5.74 -6.61
C GLY A 95 -3.68 4.53 -6.05
N CYS A 96 -3.29 3.61 -6.92
CA CYS A 96 -2.54 2.43 -6.55
C CYS A 96 -1.53 2.10 -7.64
N LEU A 97 -0.32 1.71 -7.25
CA LEU A 97 0.72 1.31 -8.20
C LEU A 97 0.31 0.09 -9.04
N SER A 98 -0.52 -0.82 -8.48
CA SER A 98 -1.06 -1.97 -9.22
C SER A 98 -2.19 -1.60 -10.18
N PHE A 99 -2.68 -0.35 -10.18
CA PHE A 99 -3.74 0.16 -11.07
C PHE A 99 -3.35 1.50 -11.68
N PRO A 100 -2.31 1.56 -12.53
CA PRO A 100 -1.70 2.81 -12.98
C PRO A 100 -2.69 3.74 -13.70
N GLY A 101 -2.76 4.97 -13.19
CA GLY A 101 -3.61 6.04 -13.71
C GLY A 101 -5.08 5.97 -13.28
N LEU A 102 -5.49 4.95 -12.53
CA LEU A 102 -6.83 4.87 -11.97
C LEU A 102 -6.87 5.56 -10.60
N TYR A 103 -7.80 6.51 -10.45
CA TYR A 103 -8.05 7.22 -9.19
C TYR A 103 -9.52 7.09 -8.81
N LEU A 104 -9.77 6.79 -7.53
CA LEU A 104 -11.11 6.64 -6.95
C LEU A 104 -11.20 7.45 -5.65
N SER A 105 -12.35 8.07 -5.40
CA SER A 105 -12.58 8.69 -4.10
C SER A 105 -13.09 7.64 -3.12
N ILE A 106 -12.31 7.42 -2.06
CA ILE A 106 -12.56 6.44 -1.01
C ILE A 106 -12.85 7.18 0.30
N LYS A 107 -13.78 6.66 1.08
CA LYS A 107 -14.11 7.19 2.40
C LYS A 107 -13.35 6.37 3.46
N ARG A 108 -12.49 7.03 4.22
CA ARG A 108 -11.66 6.40 5.25
C ARG A 108 -11.71 7.15 6.58
N PRO A 109 -11.49 6.49 7.72
CA PRO A 109 -11.16 7.16 8.98
C PRO A 109 -10.08 8.22 8.79
N SER A 110 -10.25 9.38 9.44
CA SER A 110 -9.33 10.53 9.32
C SER A 110 -7.97 10.27 9.97
N TRP A 111 -7.90 9.35 10.94
CA TRP A 111 -6.68 8.85 11.54
C TRP A 111 -6.81 7.36 11.89
N VAL A 112 -5.65 6.69 11.97
CA VAL A 112 -5.53 5.32 12.47
C VAL A 112 -4.31 5.18 13.39
N ALA A 113 -4.43 4.35 14.43
CA ALA A 113 -3.29 3.91 15.22
C ALA A 113 -2.91 2.48 14.78
N VAL A 114 -1.63 2.27 14.54
CA VAL A 114 -1.08 1.00 14.03
C VAL A 114 -0.03 0.50 14.99
N GLU A 115 -0.09 -0.78 15.34
CA GLU A 115 1.00 -1.54 15.94
C GLU A 115 1.70 -2.33 14.83
N TYR A 116 3.02 -2.35 14.83
CA TYR A 116 3.82 -3.05 13.84
C TYR A 116 5.18 -3.46 14.41
N GLN A 117 5.90 -4.31 13.71
CA GLN A 117 7.29 -4.65 14.02
C GLN A 117 8.22 -3.99 12.98
N ASP A 118 9.39 -3.52 13.42
CA ASP A 118 10.44 -3.13 12.49
C ASP A 118 11.17 -4.37 11.91
N TYR A 119 12.16 -4.17 11.06
CA TYR A 119 12.90 -5.26 10.44
C TYR A 119 13.77 -6.08 11.47
N ASN A 120 13.95 -5.60 12.70
CA ASN A 120 14.58 -6.35 13.80
C ASN A 120 13.55 -7.12 14.64
N GLY A 121 12.25 -6.99 14.34
CA GLY A 121 11.18 -7.60 15.11
C GLY A 121 10.74 -6.78 16.33
N ALA A 122 11.32 -5.60 16.57
CA ALA A 122 10.92 -4.73 17.67
C ALA A 122 9.54 -4.13 17.41
N VAL A 123 8.66 -4.15 18.43
CA VAL A 123 7.29 -3.66 18.35
C VAL A 123 7.24 -2.14 18.53
N HIS A 124 6.52 -1.47 17.65
CA HIS A 124 6.31 -0.03 17.64
C HIS A 124 4.83 0.31 17.49
N GLY A 125 4.45 1.49 18.00
CA GLY A 125 3.16 2.12 17.75
C GLY A 125 3.33 3.37 16.88
N TYR A 126 2.42 3.55 15.93
CA TYR A 126 2.38 4.73 15.07
C TYR A 126 0.95 5.22 14.91
N ARG A 127 0.73 6.52 15.12
CA ARG A 127 -0.52 7.19 14.82
C ARG A 127 -0.37 7.97 13.51
N ALA A 128 -1.07 7.51 12.49
CA ALA A 128 -1.14 8.16 11.19
C ALA A 128 -2.37 9.07 11.12
N GLU A 129 -2.22 10.26 10.55
CA GLU A 129 -3.30 11.23 10.34
C GLU A 129 -3.31 11.71 8.88
N GLY A 130 -4.45 12.21 8.42
CA GLY A 130 -4.59 12.79 7.08
C GLY A 130 -4.15 11.85 5.96
N TYR A 131 -3.21 12.31 5.15
CA TYR A 131 -2.72 11.56 3.99
C TYR A 131 -1.97 10.28 4.38
N ALA A 132 -1.18 10.32 5.46
CA ALA A 132 -0.51 9.14 6.00
C ALA A 132 -1.51 8.08 6.47
N ALA A 133 -2.60 8.47 7.13
CA ALA A 133 -3.65 7.54 7.54
C ALA A 133 -4.30 6.86 6.35
N LYS A 134 -4.54 7.59 5.27
CA LYS A 134 -5.07 7.03 4.02
C LYS A 134 -4.13 5.99 3.42
N CYS A 135 -2.84 6.32 3.34
CA CYS A 135 -1.82 5.43 2.79
C CYS A 135 -1.70 4.14 3.61
N VAL A 136 -1.56 4.25 4.93
CA VAL A 136 -1.48 3.08 5.84
C VAL A 136 -2.68 2.16 5.68
N GLN A 137 -3.89 2.71 5.61
CA GLN A 137 -5.11 1.92 5.42
C GLN A 137 -5.14 1.22 4.06
N HIS A 138 -4.67 1.89 3.02
CA HIS A 138 -4.56 1.34 1.67
C HIS A 138 -3.61 0.13 1.62
N GLU A 139 -2.43 0.26 2.23
CA GLU A 139 -1.45 -0.83 2.25
C GLU A 139 -1.90 -2.01 3.13
N ILE A 140 -2.55 -1.75 4.28
CA ILE A 140 -3.12 -2.81 5.11
C ILE A 140 -4.28 -3.52 4.41
N ASP A 141 -5.09 -2.79 3.62
CA ASP A 141 -6.12 -3.43 2.78
C ASP A 141 -5.49 -4.43 1.82
N HIS A 142 -4.41 -4.08 1.12
CA HIS A 142 -3.69 -5.02 0.26
C HIS A 142 -3.26 -6.28 1.01
N LEU A 143 -2.71 -6.15 2.22
CA LEU A 143 -2.33 -7.30 3.05
C LEU A 143 -3.53 -8.15 3.51
N ASN A 144 -4.73 -7.58 3.50
CA ASN A 144 -5.98 -8.25 3.82
C ASN A 144 -6.72 -8.79 2.57
N GLY A 145 -6.09 -8.74 1.39
CA GLY A 145 -6.69 -9.18 0.14
C GLY A 145 -7.75 -8.22 -0.41
N ILE A 146 -7.72 -6.95 -0.02
CA ILE A 146 -8.69 -5.93 -0.43
C ILE A 146 -7.98 -4.90 -1.31
N CYS A 147 -8.51 -4.64 -2.49
CA CYS A 147 -8.06 -3.52 -3.32
C CYS A 147 -9.04 -2.35 -3.26
N PHE A 148 -8.54 -1.13 -3.41
CA PHE A 148 -9.37 0.07 -3.40
C PHE A 148 -10.49 0.06 -4.46
N VAL A 149 -10.32 -0.70 -5.53
CA VAL A 149 -11.34 -0.90 -6.57
C VAL A 149 -12.54 -1.72 -6.09
N ASP A 150 -12.38 -2.50 -5.03
CA ASP A 150 -13.42 -3.35 -4.46
C ASP A 150 -14.29 -2.59 -3.43
N ILE A 151 -13.77 -1.47 -2.91
CA ILE A 151 -14.45 -0.64 -1.89
C ILE A 151 -15.55 0.22 -2.51
N VAL A 152 -15.45 0.52 -3.81
CA VAL A 152 -16.42 1.38 -4.52
C VAL A 152 -17.50 0.57 -5.23
N SER A 153 -18.65 1.20 -5.51
CA SER A 153 -19.69 0.57 -6.33
C SER A 153 -19.18 0.25 -7.75
N LYS A 154 -19.71 -0.82 -8.35
CA LYS A 154 -19.39 -1.22 -9.73
C LYS A 154 -19.58 -0.09 -10.73
N THR A 155 -20.63 0.72 -10.55
CA THR A 155 -20.93 1.89 -11.40
C THR A 155 -19.82 2.94 -11.31
N LYS A 156 -19.38 3.28 -10.07
CA LYS A 156 -18.30 4.26 -9.84
C LYS A 156 -16.98 3.78 -10.46
N LEU A 157 -16.65 2.51 -10.28
CA LEU A 157 -15.46 1.90 -10.89
C LEU A 157 -15.53 1.95 -12.43
N GLN A 158 -16.68 1.61 -13.01
CA GLN A 158 -16.86 1.62 -14.47
C GLN A 158 -16.69 3.02 -15.06
N LEU A 159 -17.29 4.04 -14.43
CA LEU A 159 -17.13 5.43 -14.84
C LEU A 159 -15.67 5.90 -14.77
N ALA A 160 -14.95 5.55 -13.70
CA ALA A 160 -13.53 5.89 -13.56
C ALA A 160 -12.68 5.21 -14.64
N LYS A 161 -12.92 3.93 -14.93
CA LYS A 161 -12.24 3.19 -16.01
C LYS A 161 -12.54 3.80 -17.41
N GLN A 162 -13.77 4.24 -17.66
CA GLN A 162 -14.11 4.92 -18.92
C GLN A 162 -13.37 6.26 -19.06
N LYS A 163 -13.31 7.05 -17.98
CA LYS A 163 -12.55 8.31 -17.95
C LYS A 163 -11.05 8.06 -18.25
N LEU A 164 -10.44 7.07 -17.61
CA LEU A 164 -9.03 6.70 -17.84
C LEU A 164 -8.79 6.29 -19.30
N ARG A 165 -9.69 5.49 -19.91
CA ARG A 165 -9.57 5.10 -21.33
C ARG A 165 -9.64 6.30 -22.28
N LYS A 166 -10.51 7.26 -22.02
CA LYS A 166 -10.61 8.49 -22.81
C LYS A 166 -9.31 9.30 -22.70
N GLN A 167 -8.79 9.50 -21.49
CA GLN A 167 -7.54 10.22 -21.27
C GLN A 167 -6.36 9.59 -22.01
N LYS A 168 -6.17 8.27 -21.88
CA LYS A 168 -5.11 7.55 -22.61
C LYS A 168 -5.23 7.65 -24.15
N LYS A 169 -6.44 7.87 -24.68
CA LYS A 169 -6.64 8.08 -26.11
C LYS A 169 -6.16 9.47 -26.55
N TYR A 170 -6.40 10.51 -25.72
CA TYR A 170 -5.93 11.88 -26.00
C TYR A 170 -4.41 12.00 -25.89
N ASP A 171 -3.78 11.32 -24.93
CA ASP A 171 -2.33 11.38 -24.72
C ASP A 171 -1.51 10.66 -25.83
N ARG A 172 -2.20 9.94 -26.75
CA ARG A 172 -1.59 9.25 -27.89
C ARG A 172 -1.74 9.98 -29.23
N THR A 173 -2.47 11.09 -29.25
CA THR A 173 -2.69 11.95 -30.43
C THR A 173 -1.90 13.23 -30.30
#